data_09cdd5322b5118e50d510179daaa6f02
#
_entry.id   09cdd5322b5118e50d510179daaa6f02
#
_cell.length_a   1.000
_cell.length_b   1.000
_cell.length_c   1.000
_cell.angle_alpha   90.00
_cell.angle_beta   90.00
_cell.angle_gamma   90.00
#
_symmetry.space_group_name_H-M   'P 1'
#
loop_
_entity.id
_entity.type
_entity.pdbx_description
1 polymer ?
#
loop_
_entity_poly.entity_id
_entity_poly.type
_entity_poly.pdbx_seq_one_letter_code
_entity_poly.pdbx_strand_id
1 'polypeptide(L)'
;MISVLCLPKMRASDARAAFLRGNRFLAPEAERMGIINRAVAADEIDAIVDEVVGDLVKGSPAALAATKQLLANVPNMTTDEAFAWTAPLSADLFKGDDAKEGMAAFLEKRAASWIPQEHH
;
A
#
# COMPACT_ATOMS: atom_id res chain seq x y z
N MET A 1 3.61 15.30 -18.06
CA MET A 1 3.24 13.94 -17.57
C MET A 1 3.92 13.55 -16.28
N ILE A 2 5.24 13.72 -16.10
CA ILE A 2 5.97 13.37 -14.88
C ILE A 2 5.38 14.06 -13.63
N SER A 3 5.00 15.31 -13.71
CA SER A 3 4.41 16.06 -12.59
C SER A 3 3.15 15.40 -12.02
N VAL A 4 2.29 14.86 -12.88
CA VAL A 4 1.04 14.19 -12.45
C VAL A 4 1.32 12.94 -11.61
N LEU A 5 2.41 12.23 -11.90
CA LEU A 5 2.78 11.00 -11.19
C LEU A 5 3.66 11.26 -9.96
N CYS A 6 4.56 12.25 -10.05
CA CYS A 6 5.57 12.47 -9.01
C CYS A 6 5.10 13.42 -7.91
N LEU A 7 4.39 14.52 -8.25
CA LEU A 7 3.99 15.52 -7.25
C LEU A 7 3.13 14.93 -6.11
N PRO A 8 2.16 14.03 -6.35
CA PRO A 8 1.37 13.45 -5.26
C PRO A 8 2.17 12.57 -4.30
N LYS A 9 3.35 12.09 -4.72
CA LYS A 9 4.22 11.21 -3.91
C LYS A 9 5.25 11.99 -3.10
N MET A 10 5.61 13.19 -3.55
CA MET A 10 6.72 13.96 -3.00
C MET A 10 6.24 14.89 -1.88
N ARG A 11 7.12 15.12 -0.90
CA ARG A 11 6.92 16.26 0.00
C ARG A 11 7.02 17.57 -0.79
N ALA A 12 6.16 18.53 -0.47
CA ALA A 12 6.07 19.80 -1.23
C ALA A 12 7.39 20.56 -1.33
N SER A 13 8.23 20.55 -0.29
CA SER A 13 9.56 21.17 -0.29
C SER A 13 10.51 20.48 -1.26
N ASP A 14 10.54 19.16 -1.26
CA ASP A 14 11.40 18.37 -2.14
C ASP A 14 10.96 18.50 -3.60
N ALA A 15 9.64 18.50 -3.85
CA ALA A 15 9.08 18.74 -5.17
C ALA A 15 9.54 20.11 -5.74
N ARG A 16 9.41 21.17 -4.96
CA ARG A 16 9.88 22.51 -5.37
C ARG A 16 11.36 22.53 -5.68
N ALA A 17 12.20 21.95 -4.81
CA ALA A 17 13.63 21.89 -5.02
C ALA A 17 14.00 21.10 -6.28
N ALA A 18 13.44 19.90 -6.47
CA ALA A 18 13.76 19.04 -7.60
C ALA A 18 13.31 19.65 -8.94
N PHE A 19 12.07 20.17 -9.01
CA PHE A 19 11.52 20.72 -10.23
C PHE A 19 12.14 22.04 -10.64
N LEU A 20 12.50 22.92 -9.69
CA LEU A 20 13.12 24.21 -9.99
C LEU A 20 14.61 24.11 -10.32
N ARG A 21 15.33 23.22 -9.63
CA ARG A 21 16.76 23.02 -9.86
C ARG A 21 17.08 22.17 -11.09
N GLY A 22 16.20 21.23 -11.45
CA GLY A 22 16.38 20.36 -12.60
C GLY A 22 17.65 19.49 -12.56
N ASN A 23 18.26 19.33 -11.39
CA ASN A 23 19.46 18.52 -11.24
C ASN A 23 19.12 17.03 -11.18
N ARG A 24 20.08 16.20 -11.57
CA ARG A 24 19.99 14.75 -11.41
C ARG A 24 20.12 14.38 -9.94
N PHE A 25 19.40 13.35 -9.54
CA PHE A 25 19.50 12.72 -8.23
C PHE A 25 19.51 11.18 -8.39
N LEU A 26 20.05 10.49 -7.41
CA LEU A 26 20.16 9.04 -7.39
C LEU A 26 19.03 8.41 -6.56
N ALA A 27 18.96 7.07 -6.59
CA ALA A 27 17.90 6.31 -5.94
C ALA A 27 17.73 6.60 -4.42
N PRO A 28 18.80 6.73 -3.61
CA PRO A 28 18.63 7.07 -2.19
C PRO A 28 17.96 8.43 -1.97
N GLU A 29 18.22 9.39 -2.84
CA GLU A 29 17.58 10.70 -2.77
C GLU A 29 16.12 10.64 -3.24
N ALA A 30 15.81 9.82 -4.26
CA ALA A 30 14.44 9.55 -4.71
C ALA A 30 13.59 8.89 -3.62
N GLU A 31 14.15 7.97 -2.84
CA GLU A 31 13.52 7.38 -1.65
C GLU A 31 13.23 8.45 -0.60
N ARG A 32 14.23 9.24 -0.24
CA ARG A 32 14.08 10.32 0.73
C ARG A 32 12.99 11.33 0.34
N MET A 33 12.85 11.61 -0.96
CA MET A 33 11.83 12.52 -1.49
C MET A 33 10.43 11.88 -1.61
N GLY A 34 10.30 10.56 -1.47
CA GLY A 34 9.05 9.82 -1.57
C GLY A 34 8.66 9.38 -2.98
N ILE A 35 9.55 9.52 -3.98
CA ILE A 35 9.27 9.10 -5.37
C ILE A 35 9.22 7.58 -5.47
N ILE A 36 10.13 6.90 -4.77
CA ILE A 36 10.18 5.43 -4.65
C ILE A 36 10.12 5.02 -3.18
N ASN A 37 9.74 3.78 -2.92
CA ASN A 37 9.59 3.24 -1.57
C ASN A 37 10.93 2.91 -0.90
N ARG A 38 11.86 2.30 -1.66
CA ARG A 38 13.19 1.88 -1.17
C ARG A 38 14.23 1.99 -2.27
N ALA A 39 15.44 2.36 -1.88
CA ALA A 39 16.65 2.28 -2.69
C ALA A 39 17.59 1.24 -2.06
N VAL A 40 17.87 0.18 -2.80
CA VAL A 40 18.71 -0.93 -2.34
C VAL A 40 19.76 -1.29 -3.39
N ALA A 41 20.74 -2.09 -3.04
CA ALA A 41 21.70 -2.63 -4.01
C ALA A 41 20.98 -3.56 -5.01
N ALA A 42 21.53 -3.68 -6.21
CA ALA A 42 20.86 -4.43 -7.30
C ALA A 42 20.64 -5.91 -6.95
N ASP A 43 21.54 -6.50 -6.20
CA ASP A 43 21.50 -7.88 -5.73
C ASP A 43 20.53 -8.09 -4.53
N GLU A 44 20.05 -7.03 -3.92
CA GLU A 44 19.09 -7.10 -2.81
C GLU A 44 17.63 -6.90 -3.26
N ILE A 45 17.39 -6.48 -4.50
CA ILE A 45 16.04 -6.11 -4.99
C ILE A 45 15.06 -7.26 -4.83
N ASP A 46 15.42 -8.46 -5.25
CA ASP A 46 14.54 -9.63 -5.22
C ASP A 46 14.15 -9.98 -3.78
N ALA A 47 15.10 -9.97 -2.85
CA ALA A 47 14.83 -10.24 -1.45
C ALA A 47 13.86 -9.21 -0.82
N ILE A 48 14.00 -7.93 -1.16
CA ILE A 48 13.10 -6.87 -0.70
C ILE A 48 11.70 -7.00 -1.34
N VAL A 49 11.64 -7.36 -2.61
CA VAL A 49 10.36 -7.62 -3.28
C VAL A 49 9.65 -8.81 -2.64
N ASP A 50 10.36 -9.89 -2.35
CA ASP A 50 9.81 -11.08 -1.70
C ASP A 50 9.30 -10.76 -0.28
N GLU A 51 10.04 -9.93 0.50
CA GLU A 51 9.60 -9.43 1.81
C GLU A 51 8.24 -8.69 1.68
N VAL A 52 8.14 -7.73 0.74
CA VAL A 52 6.92 -6.94 0.53
C VAL A 52 5.77 -7.80 0.03
N VAL A 53 6.02 -8.71 -0.91
CA VAL A 53 5.01 -9.66 -1.41
C VAL A 53 4.55 -10.57 -0.28
N GLY A 54 5.49 -11.08 0.53
CA GLY A 54 5.20 -11.91 1.70
C GLY A 54 4.26 -11.23 2.71
N ASP A 55 4.38 -9.92 2.89
CA ASP A 55 3.44 -9.16 3.73
C ASP A 55 2.09 -8.93 3.04
N LEU A 56 2.08 -8.62 1.75
CA LEU A 56 0.85 -8.37 1.00
C LEU A 56 -0.06 -9.61 0.93
N VAL A 57 0.51 -10.79 0.73
CA VAL A 57 -0.28 -12.03 0.61
C VAL A 57 -0.91 -12.49 1.92
N LYS A 58 -0.52 -11.93 3.06
CA LYS A 58 -1.19 -12.14 4.36
C LYS A 58 -2.55 -11.46 4.44
N GLY A 59 -2.75 -10.38 3.67
CA GLY A 59 -4.03 -9.68 3.60
C GLY A 59 -5.04 -10.41 2.72
N SER A 60 -6.31 -10.41 3.12
CA SER A 60 -7.36 -11.02 2.27
C SER A 60 -7.54 -10.23 0.97
N PRO A 61 -7.89 -10.90 -0.14
CA PRO A 61 -8.14 -10.23 -1.42
C PRO A 61 -9.17 -9.11 -1.33
N ALA A 62 -10.27 -9.33 -0.61
CA ALA A 62 -11.31 -8.32 -0.43
C ALA A 62 -10.81 -7.11 0.38
N ALA A 63 -10.06 -7.35 1.47
CA ALA A 63 -9.48 -6.26 2.26
C ALA A 63 -8.44 -5.46 1.48
N LEU A 64 -7.58 -6.10 0.71
CA LEU A 64 -6.60 -5.42 -0.15
C LEU A 64 -7.29 -4.59 -1.25
N ALA A 65 -8.35 -5.11 -1.86
CA ALA A 65 -9.13 -4.37 -2.84
C ALA A 65 -9.80 -3.12 -2.23
N ALA A 66 -10.41 -3.26 -1.05
CA ALA A 66 -11.00 -2.15 -0.32
C ALA A 66 -9.95 -1.12 0.12
N THR A 67 -8.79 -1.58 0.59
CA THR A 67 -7.67 -0.69 0.97
C THR A 67 -7.20 0.16 -0.22
N LYS A 68 -7.11 -0.39 -1.41
CA LYS A 68 -6.79 0.39 -2.63
C LYS A 68 -7.84 1.47 -2.91
N GLN A 69 -9.12 1.16 -2.71
CA GLN A 69 -10.19 2.15 -2.84
C GLN A 69 -10.10 3.25 -1.77
N LEU A 70 -9.82 2.88 -0.52
CA LEU A 70 -9.59 3.85 0.58
C LEU A 70 -8.46 4.81 0.23
N LEU A 71 -7.31 4.29 -0.17
CA LEU A 71 -6.14 5.10 -0.51
C LEU A 71 -6.37 6.04 -1.70
N ALA A 72 -7.23 5.65 -2.66
CA ALA A 72 -7.53 6.46 -3.82
C ALA A 72 -8.58 7.56 -3.54
N ASN A 73 -9.56 7.30 -2.69
CA ASN A 73 -10.73 8.17 -2.54
C ASN A 73 -10.65 9.07 -1.29
N VAL A 74 -10.28 8.51 -0.13
CA VAL A 74 -10.31 9.23 1.16
C VAL A 74 -9.49 10.53 1.16
N PRO A 75 -8.29 10.61 0.55
CA PRO A 75 -7.52 11.86 0.54
C PRO A 75 -8.21 13.05 -0.16
N ASN A 76 -9.26 12.78 -0.95
CA ASN A 76 -9.99 13.81 -1.69
C ASN A 76 -11.36 14.14 -1.05
N MET A 77 -11.66 13.60 0.12
CA MET A 77 -12.91 13.77 0.86
C MET A 77 -12.71 14.69 2.06
N THR A 78 -13.76 15.36 2.46
CA THR A 78 -13.83 15.94 3.81
C THR A 78 -13.93 14.84 4.87
N THR A 79 -13.66 15.17 6.12
CA THR A 79 -13.73 14.19 7.22
C THR A 79 -15.11 13.53 7.33
N ASP A 80 -16.18 14.32 7.20
CA ASP A 80 -17.54 13.81 7.31
C ASP A 80 -17.91 12.90 6.14
N GLU A 81 -17.53 13.28 4.91
CA GLU A 81 -17.70 12.43 3.72
C GLU A 81 -16.90 11.12 3.86
N ALA A 82 -15.66 11.19 4.35
CA ALA A 82 -14.83 10.02 4.54
C ALA A 82 -15.46 9.04 5.54
N PHE A 83 -15.97 9.51 6.68
CA PHE A 83 -16.69 8.66 7.64
C PHE A 83 -17.97 8.07 7.07
N ALA A 84 -18.77 8.89 6.38
CA ALA A 84 -20.02 8.42 5.77
C ALA A 84 -19.76 7.33 4.70
N TRP A 85 -18.66 7.45 3.95
CA TRP A 85 -18.30 6.48 2.92
C TRP A 85 -17.61 5.22 3.48
N THR A 86 -16.74 5.37 4.47
CA THR A 86 -15.94 4.24 5.00
C THR A 86 -16.71 3.35 5.97
N ALA A 87 -17.68 3.89 6.72
CA ALA A 87 -18.43 3.13 7.71
C ALA A 87 -19.22 1.96 7.09
N PRO A 88 -20.03 2.14 6.02
CA PRO A 88 -20.71 1.03 5.37
C PRO A 88 -19.71 0.07 4.70
N LEU A 89 -18.64 0.56 4.08
CA LEU A 89 -17.59 -0.28 3.48
C LEU A 89 -16.97 -1.21 4.52
N SER A 90 -16.63 -0.68 5.69
CA SER A 90 -16.08 -1.48 6.79
C SER A 90 -17.10 -2.52 7.28
N ALA A 91 -18.35 -2.13 7.48
CA ALA A 91 -19.41 -3.04 7.93
C ALA A 91 -19.62 -4.20 6.95
N ASP A 92 -19.55 -3.94 5.65
CA ASP A 92 -19.73 -4.96 4.62
C ASP A 92 -18.53 -5.91 4.55
N LEU A 93 -17.30 -5.39 4.70
CA LEU A 93 -16.11 -6.23 4.79
C LEU A 93 -16.18 -7.20 5.98
N PHE A 94 -16.63 -6.72 7.15
CA PHE A 94 -16.76 -7.58 8.34
C PHE A 94 -17.83 -8.68 8.20
N LYS A 95 -18.84 -8.50 7.34
CA LYS A 95 -19.85 -9.52 7.02
C LYS A 95 -19.39 -10.52 5.97
N GLY A 96 -18.32 -10.19 5.23
CA GLY A 96 -17.80 -11.01 4.14
C GLY A 96 -17.19 -12.34 4.58
N ASP A 97 -17.00 -13.23 3.65
CA ASP A 97 -16.46 -14.57 3.93
C ASP A 97 -14.96 -14.50 4.27
N ASP A 98 -14.21 -13.56 3.68
CA ASP A 98 -12.81 -13.30 4.04
C ASP A 98 -12.67 -12.93 5.52
N ALA A 99 -13.57 -12.12 6.07
CA ALA A 99 -13.52 -11.73 7.48
C ALA A 99 -13.82 -12.94 8.39
N LYS A 100 -14.78 -13.78 8.03
CA LYS A 100 -15.09 -15.03 8.76
C LYS A 100 -13.90 -15.97 8.76
N GLU A 101 -13.31 -16.19 7.59
CA GLU A 101 -12.12 -17.04 7.42
C GLU A 101 -10.94 -16.48 8.21
N GLY A 102 -10.67 -15.16 8.11
CA GLY A 102 -9.57 -14.53 8.85
C GLY A 102 -9.72 -14.66 10.36
N MET A 103 -10.95 -14.49 10.89
CA MET A 103 -11.23 -14.69 12.31
C MET A 103 -11.08 -16.15 12.72
N ALA A 104 -11.57 -17.09 11.92
CA ALA A 104 -11.43 -18.52 12.17
C ALA A 104 -9.96 -18.93 12.17
N ALA A 105 -9.20 -18.54 11.16
CA ALA A 105 -7.78 -18.82 11.04
C ALA A 105 -6.99 -18.27 12.25
N PHE A 106 -7.31 -17.07 12.71
CA PHE A 106 -6.68 -16.47 13.90
C PHE A 106 -6.97 -17.28 15.17
N LEU A 107 -8.22 -17.64 15.41
CA LEU A 107 -8.62 -18.42 16.57
C LEU A 107 -8.03 -19.83 16.56
N GLU A 108 -7.96 -20.45 15.38
CA GLU A 108 -7.41 -21.79 15.18
C GLU A 108 -5.88 -21.81 15.06
N LYS A 109 -5.23 -20.64 15.08
CA LYS A 109 -3.77 -20.46 14.93
C LYS A 109 -3.21 -21.12 13.67
N ARG A 110 -3.92 -20.99 12.57
CA ARG A 110 -3.51 -21.46 11.24
C ARG A 110 -3.39 -20.30 10.24
N ALA A 111 -2.77 -20.56 9.10
CA ALA A 111 -2.81 -19.64 7.99
C ALA A 111 -4.24 -19.54 7.43
N ALA A 112 -4.63 -18.35 6.98
CA ALA A 112 -5.88 -18.17 6.27
C ALA A 112 -5.82 -18.84 4.89
N SER A 113 -6.97 -19.26 4.37
CA SER A 113 -7.07 -20.07 3.14
C SER A 113 -6.56 -19.39 1.87
N TRP A 114 -6.48 -18.05 1.87
CA TRP A 114 -5.93 -17.28 0.75
C TRP A 114 -4.41 -17.17 0.75
N ILE A 115 -3.74 -17.54 1.86
CA ILE A 115 -2.28 -17.48 1.93
C ILE A 115 -1.72 -18.68 1.14
N PRO A 116 -0.84 -18.42 0.13
CA PRO A 116 -0.23 -19.51 -0.63
C PRO A 116 0.49 -20.48 0.30
N GLN A 117 0.22 -21.76 0.14
CA GLN A 117 0.99 -22.80 0.83
C GLN A 117 2.34 -22.93 0.12
N GLU A 118 3.44 -22.77 0.86
CA GLU A 118 4.75 -23.08 0.31
C GLU A 118 4.78 -24.55 -0.07
N HIS A 119 4.79 -24.84 -1.37
CA HIS A 119 5.09 -26.17 -1.87
C HIS A 119 6.60 -26.38 -1.75
N HIS A 120 7.01 -27.10 -0.70
CA HIS A 120 8.36 -27.63 -0.57
C HIS A 120 8.64 -28.71 -1.61
#